data_bfae9b0c753e31e80a39d634532a7392
#
_entry.id   bfae9b0c753e31e80a39d634532a7392
#
_cell.length_a   1.000
_cell.length_b   1.000
_cell.length_c   1.000
_cell.angle_alpha   90.00
_cell.angle_beta   90.00
_cell.angle_gamma   90.00
#
_symmetry.space_group_name_H-M   'P 1'
#
loop_
_entity.id
_entity.type
_entity.pdbx_description
1 polymer ?
#
loop_
_entity_poly.entity_id
_entity_poly.type
_entity_poly.pdbx_seq_one_letter_code
_entity_poly.pdbx_strand_id
1 'polypeptide(L)'
;MSRGLALTLGLLLALLLSLPSHAQDGRSKVPINRTISGFTLGVTTPAQARAIIQRQGGKIIRTEGTQAGSDEQAYAVEGLKYARRSTFLVTLHFCKGHLRKIAFVFDKLDVLEQIESELENKYGMMAEGKETSKMKSKFIFDAFTHLEVVRSFKYEGHVGFEYAYISYTDLELDRAYSAEKESEI
;
A
#
# COMPACT_ATOMS: atom_id res chain seq x y z
N MET A 1 -5.74 -19.40 59.24
CA MET A 1 -4.64 -19.40 58.23
C MET A 1 -5.21 -19.28 56.83
N SER A 2 -5.85 -18.17 56.41
CA SER A 2 -6.44 -18.04 55.06
C SER A 2 -6.30 -16.64 54.41
N ARG A 3 -5.55 -15.73 55.02
CA ARG A 3 -5.36 -14.37 54.43
C ARG A 3 -4.14 -14.20 53.48
N GLY A 4 -3.26 -15.20 53.41
CA GLY A 4 -2.06 -15.14 52.56
C GLY A 4 -2.33 -15.58 51.09
N LEU A 5 -3.31 -16.47 50.86
CA LEU A 5 -3.57 -17.04 49.53
C LEU A 5 -4.31 -16.06 48.60
N ALA A 6 -5.11 -15.15 49.17
CA ALA A 6 -5.88 -14.18 48.35
C ALA A 6 -4.99 -13.04 47.78
N LEU A 7 -3.93 -12.67 48.50
CA LEU A 7 -3.01 -11.59 48.06
C LEU A 7 -2.09 -12.06 46.93
N THR A 8 -1.65 -13.32 46.94
CA THR A 8 -0.77 -13.86 45.90
C THR A 8 -1.52 -14.07 44.56
N LEU A 9 -2.82 -14.46 44.63
CA LEU A 9 -3.62 -14.63 43.42
C LEU A 9 -3.94 -13.30 42.73
N GLY A 10 -4.17 -12.22 43.51
CA GLY A 10 -4.43 -10.89 43.00
C GLY A 10 -3.20 -10.29 42.30
N LEU A 11 -1.99 -10.54 42.83
CA LEU A 11 -0.74 -10.04 42.24
C LEU A 11 -0.39 -10.75 40.93
N LEU A 12 -0.69 -12.07 40.83
CA LEU A 12 -0.47 -12.84 39.59
C LEU A 12 -1.42 -12.42 38.48
N LEU A 13 -2.69 -12.10 38.82
CA LEU A 13 -3.68 -11.64 37.85
C LEU A 13 -3.36 -10.23 37.34
N ALA A 14 -2.81 -9.35 38.18
CA ALA A 14 -2.39 -8.02 37.79
C ALA A 14 -1.15 -8.04 36.87
N LEU A 15 -0.23 -9.01 37.03
CA LEU A 15 0.92 -9.19 36.15
C LEU A 15 0.52 -9.74 34.76
N LEU A 16 -0.56 -10.51 34.65
CA LEU A 16 -1.07 -11.02 33.37
C LEU A 16 -1.79 -9.93 32.56
N LEU A 17 -2.31 -8.88 33.21
CA LEU A 17 -2.98 -7.76 32.52
C LEU A 17 -2.01 -6.66 32.05
N SER A 18 -0.75 -6.72 32.44
CA SER A 18 0.28 -5.76 32.03
C SER A 18 1.18 -6.26 30.91
N LEU A 19 0.74 -7.25 30.12
CA LEU A 19 1.41 -7.55 28.86
C LEU A 19 1.25 -6.30 27.97
N PRO A 20 2.37 -5.66 27.56
CA PRO A 20 2.26 -4.53 26.65
C PRO A 20 1.46 -5.01 25.45
N SER A 21 0.35 -4.35 25.18
CA SER A 21 -0.31 -4.44 23.90
C SER A 21 0.78 -4.08 22.90
N HIS A 22 1.33 -5.07 22.19
CA HIS A 22 2.23 -4.83 21.09
C HIS A 22 1.38 -4.11 20.04
N ALA A 23 1.40 -2.79 20.10
CA ALA A 23 0.90 -1.98 19.01
C ALA A 23 1.64 -2.49 17.77
N GLN A 24 0.90 -3.03 16.82
CA GLN A 24 1.48 -3.54 15.59
C GLN A 24 2.11 -2.37 14.88
N ASP A 25 3.42 -2.37 14.79
CA ASP A 25 4.21 -1.29 14.20
C ASP A 25 4.14 -1.30 12.65
N GLY A 26 3.43 -2.27 12.06
CA GLY A 26 3.32 -2.43 10.61
C GLY A 26 4.60 -2.94 9.96
N ARG A 27 5.58 -3.42 10.72
CA ARG A 27 6.83 -3.95 10.15
C ARG A 27 6.63 -5.36 9.60
N SER A 28 7.04 -5.57 8.35
CA SER A 28 6.99 -6.88 7.70
C SER A 28 7.96 -7.87 8.33
N LYS A 29 7.51 -9.13 8.46
CA LYS A 29 8.34 -10.26 8.94
C LYS A 29 9.33 -10.77 7.89
N VAL A 30 9.06 -10.51 6.62
CA VAL A 30 9.91 -10.89 5.48
C VAL A 30 9.99 -9.73 4.50
N PRO A 31 11.05 -9.65 3.67
CA PRO A 31 11.15 -8.59 2.67
C PRO A 31 9.91 -8.54 1.76
N ILE A 32 9.37 -7.34 1.57
CA ILE A 32 8.24 -7.12 0.66
C ILE A 32 8.74 -7.24 -0.78
N ASN A 33 7.99 -8.00 -1.59
CA ASN A 33 8.34 -8.16 -2.99
C ASN A 33 8.24 -6.83 -3.73
N ARG A 34 9.33 -6.38 -4.32
CA ARG A 34 9.41 -5.13 -5.08
C ARG A 34 9.06 -5.30 -6.56
N THR A 35 8.96 -6.54 -7.05
CA THR A 35 8.53 -6.83 -8.43
C THR A 35 7.08 -7.28 -8.43
N ILE A 36 6.19 -6.41 -8.86
CA ILE A 36 4.75 -6.60 -8.85
C ILE A 36 4.25 -6.55 -10.28
N SER A 37 3.62 -7.63 -10.74
CA SER A 37 3.08 -7.73 -12.12
C SER A 37 4.12 -7.37 -13.20
N GLY A 38 5.39 -7.72 -12.96
CA GLY A 38 6.51 -7.45 -13.89
C GLY A 38 7.14 -6.05 -13.78
N PHE A 39 6.60 -5.17 -12.95
CA PHE A 39 7.18 -3.87 -12.63
C PHE A 39 8.03 -3.97 -11.37
N THR A 40 9.23 -3.42 -11.37
CA THR A 40 10.13 -3.40 -10.21
C THR A 40 10.30 -1.99 -9.69
N LEU A 41 9.93 -1.75 -8.44
CA LEU A 41 10.12 -0.46 -7.75
C LEU A 41 11.60 -0.07 -7.73
N GLY A 42 11.88 1.21 -7.95
CA GLY A 42 13.22 1.76 -7.98
C GLY A 42 14.04 1.41 -9.23
N VAL A 43 13.52 0.53 -10.12
CA VAL A 43 14.27 0.02 -11.28
C VAL A 43 13.54 0.28 -12.59
N THR A 44 12.24 -0.04 -12.67
CA THR A 44 11.48 0.08 -13.93
C THR A 44 11.42 1.53 -14.40
N THR A 45 11.92 1.79 -15.60
CA THR A 45 11.82 3.09 -16.25
C THR A 45 10.48 3.27 -16.99
N PRO A 46 10.07 4.51 -17.36
CA PRO A 46 8.86 4.73 -18.15
C PRO A 46 8.84 3.95 -19.47
N ALA A 47 9.99 3.85 -20.16
CA ALA A 47 10.11 3.08 -21.42
C ALA A 47 9.90 1.58 -21.19
N GLN A 48 10.52 1.01 -20.15
CA GLN A 48 10.32 -0.39 -19.77
C GLN A 48 8.87 -0.66 -19.34
N ALA A 49 8.26 0.26 -18.61
CA ALA A 49 6.86 0.14 -18.19
C ALA A 49 5.92 0.08 -19.41
N ARG A 50 6.10 0.90 -20.43
CA ARG A 50 5.33 0.85 -21.69
C ARG A 50 5.44 -0.53 -22.35
N ALA A 51 6.63 -1.10 -22.42
CA ALA A 51 6.86 -2.43 -22.99
C ALA A 51 6.20 -3.55 -22.16
N ILE A 52 6.21 -3.45 -20.84
CA ILE A 52 5.53 -4.40 -19.93
C ILE A 52 4.02 -4.32 -20.13
N ILE A 53 3.45 -3.09 -20.12
CA ILE A 53 2.01 -2.84 -20.33
C ILE A 53 1.55 -3.46 -21.65
N GLN A 54 2.26 -3.18 -22.74
CA GLN A 54 1.93 -3.71 -24.06
C GLN A 54 1.96 -5.25 -24.09
N ARG A 55 2.99 -5.87 -23.52
CA ARG A 55 3.09 -7.36 -23.45
C ARG A 55 1.97 -8.00 -22.65
N GLN A 56 1.41 -7.31 -21.66
CA GLN A 56 0.31 -7.79 -20.83
C GLN A 56 -1.07 -7.45 -21.41
N GLY A 57 -1.14 -6.81 -22.58
CA GLY A 57 -2.39 -6.39 -23.20
C GLY A 57 -3.05 -5.19 -22.53
N GLY A 58 -2.29 -4.45 -21.68
CA GLY A 58 -2.76 -3.24 -21.04
C GLY A 58 -2.75 -2.04 -22.01
N LYS A 59 -3.54 -1.02 -21.67
CA LYS A 59 -3.65 0.24 -22.41
C LYS A 59 -3.41 1.43 -21.50
N ILE A 60 -2.46 2.29 -21.84
CA ILE A 60 -2.28 3.59 -21.17
C ILE A 60 -3.41 4.51 -21.63
N ILE A 61 -4.26 4.94 -20.71
CA ILE A 61 -5.39 5.84 -20.97
C ILE A 61 -5.09 7.29 -20.61
N ARG A 62 -4.11 7.52 -19.74
CA ARG A 62 -3.68 8.86 -19.34
C ARG A 62 -2.19 8.88 -19.02
N THR A 63 -1.53 9.98 -19.38
CA THR A 63 -0.14 10.27 -19.02
C THR A 63 -0.07 11.68 -18.44
N GLU A 64 0.60 11.85 -17.31
CA GLU A 64 0.83 13.13 -16.64
C GLU A 64 2.34 13.37 -16.47
N GLY A 65 2.74 14.64 -16.27
CA GLY A 65 4.13 14.99 -16.00
C GLY A 65 5.06 14.83 -17.22
N THR A 66 4.55 15.09 -18.44
CA THR A 66 5.33 14.96 -19.68
C THR A 66 6.03 16.25 -20.09
N GLN A 67 6.00 17.31 -19.28
CA GLN A 67 6.72 18.55 -19.60
C GLN A 67 8.22 18.30 -19.56
N ALA A 68 8.94 18.90 -20.53
CA ALA A 68 10.39 18.83 -20.59
C ALA A 68 10.98 19.41 -19.29
N GLY A 69 11.77 18.60 -18.58
CA GLY A 69 12.36 18.97 -17.29
C GLY A 69 11.56 18.51 -16.06
N SER A 70 10.39 17.87 -16.22
CA SER A 70 9.69 17.26 -15.10
C SER A 70 10.34 15.92 -14.73
N ASP A 71 10.86 15.81 -13.52
CA ASP A 71 11.38 14.57 -12.95
C ASP A 71 10.25 13.58 -12.61
N GLU A 72 8.99 14.02 -12.74
CA GLU A 72 7.80 13.26 -12.44
C GLU A 72 7.06 12.84 -13.69
N GLN A 73 6.65 11.59 -13.75
CA GLN A 73 5.76 11.07 -14.77
C GLN A 73 4.78 10.08 -14.15
N ALA A 74 3.51 10.09 -14.61
CA ALA A 74 2.54 9.10 -14.19
C ALA A 74 1.78 8.51 -15.37
N TYR A 75 1.42 7.22 -15.25
CA TYR A 75 0.55 6.51 -16.19
C TYR A 75 -0.68 6.00 -15.47
N ALA A 76 -1.85 6.18 -16.10
CA ALA A 76 -3.07 5.45 -15.76
C ALA A 76 -3.29 4.38 -16.83
N VAL A 77 -3.47 3.13 -16.40
CA VAL A 77 -3.43 1.94 -17.26
C VAL A 77 -4.63 1.04 -16.98
N GLU A 78 -5.34 0.65 -18.03
CA GLU A 78 -6.39 -0.37 -17.99
C GLU A 78 -5.88 -1.72 -18.49
N GLY A 79 -6.60 -2.82 -18.14
CA GLY A 79 -6.36 -4.17 -18.66
C GLY A 79 -5.24 -4.94 -17.98
N LEU A 80 -4.57 -4.37 -16.96
CA LEU A 80 -3.58 -5.10 -16.15
C LEU A 80 -4.25 -5.94 -15.05
N LYS A 81 -3.47 -6.88 -14.50
CA LYS A 81 -3.92 -7.77 -13.42
C LYS A 81 -3.00 -7.68 -12.21
N TYR A 82 -3.57 -7.82 -11.03
CA TYR A 82 -2.85 -8.04 -9.78
C TYR A 82 -3.10 -9.46 -9.29
N ALA A 83 -2.05 -10.26 -9.12
CA ALA A 83 -2.16 -11.65 -8.65
C ALA A 83 -3.25 -12.47 -9.38
N ARG A 84 -3.32 -12.35 -10.72
CA ARG A 84 -4.32 -12.95 -11.62
C ARG A 84 -5.74 -12.36 -11.53
N ARG A 85 -6.00 -11.42 -10.63
CA ARG A 85 -7.28 -10.72 -10.50
C ARG A 85 -7.31 -9.49 -11.40
N SER A 86 -8.46 -9.25 -12.05
CA SER A 86 -8.65 -8.04 -12.85
C SER A 86 -8.66 -6.80 -11.94
N THR A 87 -8.05 -5.71 -12.42
CA THR A 87 -8.09 -4.41 -11.79
C THR A 87 -8.96 -3.46 -12.61
N PHE A 88 -9.60 -2.51 -11.97
CA PHE A 88 -10.29 -1.42 -12.65
C PHE A 88 -9.30 -0.46 -13.31
N LEU A 89 -8.25 -0.11 -12.57
CA LEU A 89 -7.20 0.80 -13.01
C LEU A 89 -5.88 0.45 -12.32
N VAL A 90 -4.76 0.69 -13.00
CA VAL A 90 -3.43 0.67 -12.40
C VAL A 90 -2.79 2.03 -12.60
N THR A 91 -2.23 2.63 -11.55
CA THR A 91 -1.44 3.85 -11.67
C THR A 91 0.04 3.56 -11.41
N LEU A 92 0.90 4.10 -12.25
CA LEU A 92 2.35 4.02 -12.15
C LEU A 92 2.88 5.43 -12.00
N HIS A 93 3.61 5.69 -10.92
CA HIS A 93 4.23 7.00 -10.66
C HIS A 93 5.75 6.85 -10.69
N PHE A 94 6.38 7.66 -11.52
CA PHE A 94 7.83 7.69 -11.69
C PHE A 94 8.39 8.95 -11.06
N CYS A 95 9.59 8.84 -10.51
CA CYS A 95 10.41 9.94 -10.01
C CYS A 95 11.84 9.69 -10.46
N LYS A 96 12.52 10.72 -10.97
CA LYS A 96 13.91 10.63 -11.48
C LYS A 96 14.10 9.47 -12.47
N GLY A 97 13.09 9.23 -13.32
CA GLY A 97 13.13 8.19 -14.35
C GLY A 97 12.92 6.76 -13.87
N HIS A 98 12.56 6.53 -12.59
CA HIS A 98 12.34 5.21 -12.00
C HIS A 98 10.97 5.10 -11.34
N LEU A 99 10.39 3.90 -11.35
CA LEU A 99 9.09 3.62 -10.74
C LEU A 99 9.16 3.78 -9.22
N ARG A 100 8.54 4.86 -8.72
CA ARG A 100 8.41 5.15 -7.29
C ARG A 100 7.23 4.44 -6.64
N LYS A 101 6.08 4.46 -7.30
CA LYS A 101 4.83 3.90 -6.75
C LYS A 101 4.03 3.20 -7.83
N ILE A 102 3.44 2.06 -7.47
CA ILE A 102 2.43 1.38 -8.26
C ILE A 102 1.18 1.17 -7.39
N ALA A 103 0.00 1.51 -7.92
CA ALA A 103 -1.26 1.23 -7.24
C ALA A 103 -2.24 0.50 -8.16
N PHE A 104 -2.90 -0.51 -7.60
CA PHE A 104 -3.91 -1.33 -8.26
C PHE A 104 -5.26 -1.01 -7.64
N VAL A 105 -6.16 -0.45 -8.45
CA VAL A 105 -7.52 -0.06 -8.04
C VAL A 105 -8.50 -1.18 -8.39
N PHE A 106 -9.37 -1.51 -7.45
CA PHE A 106 -10.41 -2.53 -7.59
C PHE A 106 -11.79 -1.88 -7.44
N ASP A 107 -12.75 -2.38 -8.20
CA ASP A 107 -14.17 -2.01 -8.13
C ASP A 107 -14.99 -2.93 -7.21
N LYS A 108 -14.34 -3.93 -6.58
CA LYS A 108 -14.97 -4.94 -5.72
C LYS A 108 -14.22 -5.07 -4.40
N LEU A 109 -14.91 -4.89 -3.30
CA LEU A 109 -14.34 -4.99 -1.96
C LEU A 109 -13.98 -6.41 -1.54
N ASP A 110 -14.79 -7.39 -1.91
CA ASP A 110 -14.54 -8.80 -1.59
C ASP A 110 -13.20 -9.31 -2.14
N VAL A 111 -12.80 -8.80 -3.30
CA VAL A 111 -11.46 -9.05 -3.87
C VAL A 111 -10.37 -8.46 -2.98
N LEU A 112 -10.57 -7.25 -2.46
CA LEU A 112 -9.60 -6.60 -1.57
C LEU A 112 -9.41 -7.35 -0.27
N GLU A 113 -10.49 -7.81 0.37
CA GLU A 113 -10.43 -8.56 1.63
C GLU A 113 -9.64 -9.87 1.50
N GLN A 114 -9.82 -10.57 0.38
CA GLN A 114 -9.02 -11.76 0.07
C GLN A 114 -7.54 -11.41 -0.09
N ILE A 115 -7.22 -10.34 -0.81
CA ILE A 115 -5.83 -9.91 -1.02
C ILE A 115 -5.21 -9.45 0.31
N GLU A 116 -5.93 -8.70 1.14
CA GLU A 116 -5.46 -8.27 2.46
C GLU A 116 -5.10 -9.47 3.32
N SER A 117 -5.96 -10.48 3.38
CA SER A 117 -5.67 -11.73 4.10
C SER A 117 -4.43 -12.47 3.55
N GLU A 118 -4.25 -12.51 2.22
CA GLU A 118 -3.06 -13.10 1.60
C GLU A 118 -1.78 -12.32 1.96
N LEU A 119 -1.86 -10.98 2.01
CA LEU A 119 -0.75 -10.13 2.38
C LEU A 119 -0.38 -10.28 3.86
N GLU A 120 -1.36 -10.33 4.76
CA GLU A 120 -1.15 -10.55 6.18
C GLU A 120 -0.55 -11.93 6.46
N ASN A 121 -1.01 -12.97 5.77
CA ASN A 121 -0.43 -14.31 5.86
C ASN A 121 1.05 -14.33 5.42
N LYS A 122 1.38 -13.57 4.39
CA LYS A 122 2.73 -13.55 3.81
C LYS A 122 3.69 -12.65 4.57
N TYR A 123 3.28 -11.44 4.90
CA TYR A 123 4.17 -10.40 5.42
C TYR A 123 4.00 -10.14 6.92
N GLY A 124 2.92 -10.60 7.52
CA GLY A 124 2.51 -10.32 8.89
C GLY A 124 1.33 -9.38 8.95
N MET A 125 0.80 -9.19 10.14
CA MET A 125 -0.38 -8.33 10.35
C MET A 125 -0.08 -6.88 9.99
N MET A 126 -1.00 -6.27 9.26
CA MET A 126 -0.91 -4.87 8.87
C MET A 126 -1.30 -3.96 10.04
N ALA A 127 -0.59 -2.85 10.21
CA ALA A 127 -0.96 -1.81 11.15
C ALA A 127 -2.10 -0.95 10.60
N GLU A 128 -2.94 -0.45 11.50
CA GLU A 128 -3.97 0.52 11.14
C GLU A 128 -3.30 1.84 10.72
N GLY A 129 -3.74 2.34 9.57
CA GLY A 129 -3.28 3.61 9.02
C GLY A 129 -4.27 4.74 9.26
N LYS A 130 -4.40 5.62 8.28
CA LYS A 130 -5.31 6.76 8.36
C LYS A 130 -6.77 6.30 8.30
N GLU A 131 -7.57 6.75 9.26
CA GLU A 131 -9.02 6.58 9.26
C GLU A 131 -9.71 7.95 9.23
N THR A 132 -10.65 8.09 8.30
CA THR A 132 -11.54 9.25 8.17
C THR A 132 -12.94 8.74 7.84
N SER A 133 -13.96 9.62 7.86
CA SER A 133 -15.32 9.25 7.44
C SER A 133 -15.42 8.75 5.99
N LYS A 134 -14.39 8.97 5.16
CA LYS A 134 -14.36 8.63 3.74
C LYS A 134 -13.26 7.63 3.36
N MET A 135 -12.36 7.32 4.26
CA MET A 135 -11.20 6.47 3.95
C MET A 135 -10.73 5.72 5.18
N LYS A 136 -10.41 4.45 4.99
CA LYS A 136 -9.71 3.61 5.97
C LYS A 136 -8.52 2.95 5.29
N SER A 137 -7.35 2.99 5.91
CA SER A 137 -6.17 2.32 5.39
C SER A 137 -5.53 1.39 6.41
N LYS A 138 -4.81 0.40 5.90
CA LYS A 138 -3.89 -0.45 6.64
C LYS A 138 -2.56 -0.48 5.89
N PHE A 139 -1.46 -0.64 6.60
CA PHE A 139 -0.14 -0.67 5.98
C PHE A 139 0.79 -1.69 6.61
N ILE A 140 1.77 -2.10 5.84
CA ILE A 140 2.94 -2.85 6.28
C ILE A 140 4.16 -2.38 5.50
N PHE A 141 5.33 -2.34 6.13
CA PHE A 141 6.55 -1.87 5.48
C PHE A 141 7.78 -2.69 5.86
N ASP A 142 8.80 -2.62 5.03
CA ASP A 142 10.16 -3.07 5.33
C ASP A 142 11.16 -1.90 5.15
N ALA A 143 12.45 -2.20 5.05
CA ALA A 143 13.48 -1.17 4.90
C ALA A 143 13.36 -0.33 3.61
N PHE A 144 12.73 -0.89 2.56
CA PHE A 144 12.75 -0.34 1.21
C PHE A 144 11.36 -0.08 0.63
N THR A 145 10.32 -0.73 1.16
CA THR A 145 9.00 -0.75 0.56
C THR A 145 7.91 -0.50 1.60
N HIS A 146 7.00 0.42 1.28
CA HIS A 146 5.74 0.61 1.97
C HIS A 146 4.61 0.03 1.13
N LEU A 147 3.85 -0.89 1.71
CA LEU A 147 2.65 -1.48 1.13
C LEU A 147 1.44 -0.98 1.91
N GLU A 148 0.47 -0.42 1.22
CA GLU A 148 -0.74 0.12 1.81
C GLU A 148 -1.97 -0.43 1.10
N VAL A 149 -2.97 -0.79 1.88
CA VAL A 149 -4.32 -1.18 1.43
C VAL A 149 -5.28 -0.09 1.87
N VAL A 150 -6.01 0.48 0.93
CA VAL A 150 -6.93 1.60 1.19
C VAL A 150 -8.33 1.24 0.72
N ARG A 151 -9.31 1.47 1.59
CA ARG A 151 -10.73 1.50 1.28
C ARG A 151 -11.20 2.93 1.29
N SER A 152 -11.76 3.38 0.19
CA SER A 152 -12.27 4.76 0.05
C SER A 152 -13.74 4.74 -0.33
N PHE A 153 -14.51 5.60 0.35
CA PHE A 153 -15.93 5.77 0.11
C PHE A 153 -16.13 7.16 -0.49
N LYS A 154 -16.46 7.23 -1.78
CA LYS A 154 -16.78 8.48 -2.44
C LYS A 154 -18.29 8.57 -2.65
N TYR A 155 -18.92 9.56 -2.03
CA TYR A 155 -20.32 9.88 -2.27
C TYR A 155 -20.40 10.97 -3.33
N GLU A 156 -20.95 10.64 -4.50
CA GLU A 156 -21.38 11.60 -5.49
C GLU A 156 -22.93 11.56 -5.56
N GLY A 157 -23.58 12.54 -4.96
CA GLY A 157 -25.04 12.57 -4.87
C GLY A 157 -25.60 11.44 -4.00
N HIS A 158 -26.57 10.67 -4.54
CA HIS A 158 -27.21 9.56 -3.83
C HIS A 158 -26.58 8.18 -4.08
N VAL A 159 -25.51 8.11 -4.85
CA VAL A 159 -24.80 6.86 -5.17
C VAL A 159 -23.43 6.92 -4.53
N GLY A 160 -23.22 6.07 -3.54
CA GLY A 160 -21.89 5.84 -2.96
C GLY A 160 -21.06 4.99 -3.94
N PHE A 161 -19.95 5.51 -4.42
CA PHE A 161 -18.93 4.71 -5.11
C PHE A 161 -17.90 4.28 -4.09
N GLU A 162 -17.77 2.97 -3.95
CA GLU A 162 -16.75 2.35 -3.14
C GLU A 162 -15.62 1.89 -4.06
N TYR A 163 -14.42 2.39 -3.84
CA TYR A 163 -13.24 1.86 -4.50
C TYR A 163 -12.18 1.53 -3.47
N ALA A 164 -11.39 0.55 -3.80
CA ALA A 164 -10.31 0.10 -2.98
C ALA A 164 -9.03 0.01 -3.82
N TYR A 165 -7.90 0.27 -3.21
CA TYR A 165 -6.63 0.08 -3.90
C TYR A 165 -5.55 -0.49 -2.98
N ILE A 166 -4.56 -1.14 -3.61
CA ILE A 166 -3.34 -1.58 -2.99
C ILE A 166 -2.21 -0.82 -3.63
N SER A 167 -1.35 -0.20 -2.84
CA SER A 167 -0.18 0.50 -3.36
C SER A 167 1.12 -0.04 -2.77
N TYR A 168 2.15 -0.07 -3.61
CA TYR A 168 3.54 -0.35 -3.26
C TYR A 168 4.35 0.89 -3.58
N THR A 169 5.10 1.37 -2.61
CA THR A 169 5.91 2.60 -2.71
C THR A 169 7.36 2.28 -2.38
N ASP A 170 8.28 2.73 -3.21
CA ASP A 170 9.71 2.73 -2.94
C ASP A 170 10.02 3.84 -1.92
N LEU A 171 10.49 3.48 -0.74
CA LEU A 171 10.71 4.43 0.35
C LEU A 171 11.90 5.38 0.10
N GLU A 172 12.89 4.97 -0.67
CA GLU A 172 14.05 5.81 -1.00
C GLU A 172 13.64 6.91 -2.00
N LEU A 173 12.99 6.52 -3.09
CA LEU A 173 12.49 7.47 -4.08
C LEU A 173 11.37 8.37 -3.52
N ASP A 174 10.55 7.87 -2.59
CA ASP A 174 9.49 8.65 -1.97
C ASP A 174 10.03 9.73 -1.05
N ARG A 175 11.09 9.44 -0.28
CA ARG A 175 11.80 10.45 0.53
C ARG A 175 12.47 11.50 -0.35
N ALA A 176 13.14 11.08 -1.44
CA ALA A 176 13.76 12.01 -2.39
C ALA A 176 12.72 12.94 -3.02
N TYR A 177 11.57 12.41 -3.42
CA TYR A 177 10.44 13.16 -3.94
C TYR A 177 9.88 14.17 -2.94
N SER A 178 9.66 13.76 -1.69
CA SER A 178 9.11 14.63 -0.64
C SER A 178 10.07 15.77 -0.29
N ALA A 179 11.38 15.48 -0.19
CA ALA A 179 12.39 16.50 0.10
C ALA A 179 12.50 17.56 -1.01
N GLU A 180 12.31 17.16 -2.28
CA GLU A 180 12.31 18.08 -3.42
C GLU A 180 11.09 19.02 -3.36
N LYS A 181 9.91 18.49 -3.10
CA LYS A 181 8.68 19.28 -2.95
C LYS A 181 8.71 20.27 -1.79
N GLU A 182 9.33 19.91 -0.68
CA GLU A 182 9.53 20.81 0.46
C GLU A 182 10.51 21.96 0.13
N SER A 183 11.46 21.74 -0.78
CA SER A 183 12.43 22.76 -1.19
C SER A 183 11.89 23.77 -2.20
N GLU A 184 10.73 23.51 -2.83
CA GLU A 184 10.05 24.38 -3.80
C GLU A 184 9.09 25.41 -3.15
N ILE A 185 8.84 25.30 -1.82
CA ILE A 185 7.98 26.18 -1.03
C ILE A 185 8.79 27.25 -0.31
#